data_f41c3dbc64c04c631d286cd0597a8fe8
#
_entry.id   f41c3dbc64c04c631d286cd0597a8fe8
#
_cell.length_a   1.000
_cell.length_b   1.000
_cell.length_c   1.000
_cell.angle_alpha   90.00
_cell.angle_beta   90.00
_cell.angle_gamma   90.00
#
_symmetry.space_group_name_H-M   'P 1'
#
loop_
_entity.id
_entity.type
_entity.pdbx_description
1 polymer ?
#
loop_
_entity_poly.entity_id
_entity_poly.type
_entity_poly.pdbx_seq_one_letter_code
_entity_poly.pdbx_strand_id
1 'polypeptide(L)'
;NYSYRLQYNYGMKTNEIVSGTYEYSNFVSISSMDSYTREYKKEGYFARLNYDFDDKYYVTASYRRDGSSRFSKDNRWGNFWSFGASWRISQEDFMENLTWVDNLKLRASYGETGNDAIYYTDDDTQQDYYPYQTLYNLGINNGLEAGLYFPTMANNNLKWETQVSTDVALEFGLFGRLNGTVEFFRKASRDLLFNVSQ
;
A
#
# COMPACT_ATOMS: atom_id res chain seq x y z
N ASN A 1 7.52 13.49 -3.00
CA ASN A 1 8.39 12.42 -3.49
C ASN A 1 7.75 11.75 -4.70
N TYR A 2 8.55 11.59 -5.75
CA TYR A 2 8.15 10.91 -6.98
C TYR A 2 8.98 9.63 -7.13
N SER A 3 8.33 8.49 -7.37
CA SER A 3 9.01 7.23 -7.68
C SER A 3 8.50 6.66 -8.99
N TYR A 4 9.40 6.12 -9.75
CA TYR A 4 9.19 5.57 -11.08
C TYR A 4 9.87 4.22 -11.21
N ARG A 5 9.17 3.21 -11.71
CA ARG A 5 9.73 1.89 -11.98
C ARG A 5 9.35 1.45 -13.39
N LEU A 6 10.34 1.09 -14.17
CA LEU A 6 10.22 0.43 -15.46
C LEU A 6 10.80 -0.99 -15.36
N GLN A 7 10.06 -1.96 -15.86
CA GLN A 7 10.53 -3.34 -15.96
C GLN A 7 10.36 -3.81 -17.40
N TYR A 8 11.46 -4.23 -18.00
CA TYR A 8 11.51 -4.83 -19.31
C TYR A 8 11.77 -6.31 -19.17
N ASN A 9 10.92 -7.13 -19.82
CA ASN A 9 11.12 -8.57 -19.88
C ASN A 9 10.98 -9.00 -21.32
N TYR A 10 11.86 -9.87 -21.73
CA TYR A 10 11.81 -10.52 -23.04
C TYR A 10 12.26 -11.96 -22.90
N GLY A 11 11.65 -12.83 -23.69
CA GLY A 11 11.95 -14.24 -23.67
C GLY A 11 11.73 -14.85 -25.05
N MET A 12 12.45 -15.92 -25.34
CA MET A 12 12.35 -16.67 -26.56
C MET A 12 12.24 -18.15 -26.22
N LYS A 13 11.29 -18.84 -26.85
CA LYS A 13 11.18 -20.32 -26.82
C LYS A 13 11.38 -20.88 -28.20
N THR A 14 12.11 -21.97 -28.28
CA THR A 14 12.35 -22.72 -29.52
C THR A 14 11.90 -24.15 -29.32
N ASN A 15 11.30 -24.75 -30.33
CA ASN A 15 10.80 -26.14 -30.29
C ASN A 15 11.58 -27.13 -31.20
N GLU A 16 12.48 -26.62 -32.02
CA GLU A 16 13.31 -27.43 -32.89
C GLU A 16 14.80 -27.13 -32.68
N ILE A 17 15.61 -28.16 -32.49
CA ILE A 17 17.04 -28.08 -32.28
C ILE A 17 17.75 -28.88 -33.35
N VAL A 18 18.77 -28.30 -33.97
CA VAL A 18 19.66 -29.04 -34.86
C VAL A 18 20.49 -30.02 -34.04
N SER A 19 20.54 -31.26 -34.48
CA SER A 19 21.20 -32.36 -33.77
C SER A 19 22.63 -32.02 -33.36
N GLY A 20 22.95 -32.26 -32.11
CA GLY A 20 24.29 -32.10 -31.54
C GLY A 20 24.64 -30.67 -31.04
N THR A 21 23.66 -29.74 -30.98
CA THR A 21 23.90 -28.36 -30.52
C THR A 21 22.90 -27.92 -29.45
N TYR A 22 23.36 -27.12 -28.51
CA TYR A 22 22.57 -26.60 -27.39
C TYR A 22 22.59 -25.06 -27.27
N GLU A 23 23.18 -24.39 -28.26
CA GLU A 23 23.23 -22.92 -28.30
C GLU A 23 22.02 -22.35 -29.03
N TYR A 24 21.50 -21.19 -28.57
CA TYR A 24 20.31 -20.55 -29.15
C TYR A 24 20.45 -20.26 -30.66
N SER A 25 21.67 -19.99 -31.13
CA SER A 25 21.97 -19.75 -32.55
C SER A 25 21.74 -20.96 -33.46
N ASN A 26 21.59 -22.14 -32.87
CA ASN A 26 21.47 -23.41 -33.60
C ASN A 26 20.04 -23.98 -33.59
N PHE A 27 19.05 -23.22 -33.15
CA PHE A 27 17.65 -23.62 -33.24
C PHE A 27 17.08 -23.35 -34.63
N VAL A 28 16.27 -24.29 -35.14
CA VAL A 28 15.70 -24.23 -36.49
C VAL A 28 14.51 -23.26 -36.56
N SER A 29 13.72 -23.21 -35.50
CA SER A 29 12.56 -22.31 -35.46
C SER A 29 12.32 -21.72 -34.08
N ILE A 30 11.71 -20.56 -34.05
CA ILE A 30 11.26 -19.87 -32.82
C ILE A 30 9.79 -20.22 -32.63
N SER A 31 9.46 -20.91 -31.54
CA SER A 31 8.07 -21.22 -31.20
C SER A 31 7.30 -20.09 -30.55
N SER A 32 7.98 -19.27 -29.76
CA SER A 32 7.40 -18.05 -29.19
C SER A 32 8.47 -17.02 -28.87
N MET A 33 8.12 -15.76 -28.96
CA MET A 33 8.95 -14.64 -28.53
C MET A 33 8.04 -13.61 -27.85
N ASP A 34 8.34 -13.29 -26.62
CA ASP A 34 7.57 -12.36 -25.81
C ASP A 34 8.44 -11.19 -25.35
N SER A 35 7.91 -10.00 -25.41
CA SER A 35 8.49 -8.83 -24.78
C SER A 35 7.40 -7.94 -24.18
N TYR A 36 7.62 -7.43 -22.98
CA TYR A 36 6.68 -6.51 -22.36
C TYR A 36 7.37 -5.49 -21.49
N THR A 37 6.72 -4.34 -21.34
CA THR A 37 7.15 -3.24 -20.47
C THR A 37 6.08 -3.01 -19.43
N ARG A 38 6.49 -2.95 -18.16
CA ARG A 38 5.62 -2.55 -17.05
C ARG A 38 6.08 -1.20 -16.52
N GLU A 39 5.15 -0.28 -16.33
CA GLU A 39 5.41 1.06 -15.84
C GLU A 39 4.56 1.35 -14.60
N TYR A 40 5.21 1.83 -13.55
CA TYR A 40 4.57 2.25 -12.32
C TYR A 40 5.06 3.62 -11.90
N LYS A 41 4.11 4.53 -11.63
CA LYS A 41 4.38 5.88 -11.16
C LYS A 41 3.61 6.13 -9.87
N LYS A 42 4.31 6.70 -8.89
CA LYS A 42 3.71 7.14 -7.62
C LYS A 42 4.18 8.54 -7.30
N GLU A 43 3.24 9.38 -6.88
CA GLU A 43 3.49 10.75 -6.47
C GLU A 43 2.81 11.00 -5.13
N GLY A 44 3.49 11.69 -4.21
CA GLY A 44 2.95 11.94 -2.89
C GLY A 44 3.33 13.29 -2.33
N TYR A 45 2.35 13.94 -1.71
CA TYR A 45 2.51 15.18 -0.96
C TYR A 45 2.14 14.94 0.48
N PHE A 46 2.93 15.46 1.41
CA PHE A 46 2.59 15.36 2.82
C PHE A 46 2.91 16.65 3.57
N ALA A 47 2.14 16.89 4.61
CA ALA A 47 2.38 17.94 5.58
C ALA A 47 2.20 17.38 7.00
N ARG A 48 3.00 17.84 7.94
CA ARG A 48 2.89 17.49 9.36
C ARG A 48 3.03 18.74 10.20
N LEU A 49 2.17 18.84 11.21
CA LEU A 49 2.20 19.84 12.25
C LEU A 49 2.40 19.14 13.59
N ASN A 50 3.36 19.62 14.38
CA ASN A 50 3.53 19.23 15.76
C ASN A 50 3.41 20.49 16.60
N TYR A 51 2.64 20.42 17.67
CA TYR A 51 2.44 21.50 18.61
C TYR A 51 2.63 20.97 20.01
N ASP A 52 3.41 21.68 20.78
CA ASP A 52 3.71 21.41 22.17
C ASP A 52 3.36 22.65 22.96
N PHE A 53 2.66 22.46 24.08
CA PHE A 53 2.31 23.54 24.97
C PHE A 53 2.64 23.16 26.42
N ASP A 54 3.53 23.93 27.03
CA ASP A 54 3.94 23.86 28.44
C ASP A 54 4.42 22.48 28.89
N ASP A 55 5.03 21.70 27.96
CA ASP A 55 5.41 20.30 28.22
C ASP A 55 4.27 19.40 28.74
N LYS A 56 3.03 19.89 28.73
CA LYS A 56 1.82 19.23 29.22
C LYS A 56 0.97 18.67 28.09
N TYR A 57 0.79 19.43 27.01
CA TYR A 57 -0.11 19.09 25.91
C TYR A 57 0.66 18.98 24.60
N TYR A 58 0.52 17.85 23.94
CA TYR A 58 1.15 17.60 22.66
C TYR A 58 0.10 17.25 21.63
N VAL A 59 0.16 17.88 20.49
CA VAL A 59 -0.74 17.62 19.37
C VAL A 59 0.09 17.41 18.11
N THR A 60 -0.21 16.35 17.37
CA THR A 60 0.36 16.07 16.06
C THR A 60 -0.77 15.90 15.07
N ALA A 61 -0.68 16.56 13.94
CA ALA A 61 -1.58 16.35 12.83
C ALA A 61 -0.75 16.12 11.56
N SER A 62 -1.16 15.19 10.72
CA SER A 62 -0.56 15.03 9.40
C SER A 62 -1.60 14.78 8.33
N TYR A 63 -1.27 15.23 7.15
CA TYR A 63 -2.04 15.00 5.93
C TYR A 63 -1.12 14.48 4.84
N ARG A 64 -1.57 13.44 4.16
CA ARG A 64 -0.87 12.86 3.03
C ARG A 64 -1.83 12.67 1.87
N ARG A 65 -1.40 13.11 0.70
CA ARG A 65 -2.10 12.88 -0.57
C ARG A 65 -1.19 12.10 -1.50
N ASP A 66 -1.59 10.90 -1.86
CA ASP A 66 -0.83 10.00 -2.72
C ASP A 66 -1.58 9.72 -4.02
N GLY A 67 -0.86 9.75 -5.13
CA GLY A 67 -1.34 9.36 -6.45
C GLY A 67 -0.62 8.11 -6.93
N SER A 68 -1.36 7.15 -7.51
CA SER A 68 -0.82 5.92 -8.08
C SER A 68 -1.31 5.72 -9.51
N SER A 69 -0.41 5.30 -10.40
CA SER A 69 -0.74 4.96 -11.78
C SER A 69 -1.56 3.68 -11.94
N ARG A 70 -1.75 2.91 -10.86
CA ARG A 70 -2.57 1.69 -10.85
C ARG A 70 -4.07 1.96 -10.89
N PHE A 71 -4.49 3.19 -10.60
CA PHE A 71 -5.88 3.60 -10.59
C PHE A 71 -6.21 4.49 -11.79
N SER A 72 -7.49 4.50 -12.18
CA SER A 72 -8.02 5.40 -13.20
C SER A 72 -7.76 6.87 -12.82
N LYS A 73 -7.88 7.79 -13.77
CA LYS A 73 -7.63 9.21 -13.53
C LYS A 73 -8.49 9.78 -12.39
N ASP A 74 -9.74 9.31 -12.29
CA ASP A 74 -10.70 9.83 -11.32
C ASP A 74 -10.45 9.31 -9.90
N ASN A 75 -9.88 8.11 -9.76
CA ASN A 75 -9.64 7.44 -8.47
C ASN A 75 -8.15 7.37 -8.10
N ARG A 76 -7.29 8.03 -8.86
CA ARG A 76 -5.84 7.98 -8.71
C ARG A 76 -5.34 8.50 -7.38
N TRP A 77 -5.99 9.51 -6.82
CA TRP A 77 -5.56 10.23 -5.65
C TRP A 77 -6.27 9.75 -4.39
N GLY A 78 -5.48 9.27 -3.41
CA GLY A 78 -5.92 8.99 -2.04
C GLY A 78 -5.53 10.13 -1.11
N ASN A 79 -6.38 10.41 -0.11
CA ASN A 79 -6.12 11.39 0.94
C ASN A 79 -6.16 10.68 2.27
N PHE A 80 -5.10 10.83 3.07
CA PHE A 80 -4.93 10.12 4.33
C PHE A 80 -4.57 11.12 5.43
N TRP A 81 -5.26 11.00 6.56
CA TRP A 81 -5.12 11.88 7.69
C TRP A 81 -4.58 11.13 8.90
N SER A 82 -3.77 11.79 9.68
CA SER A 82 -3.51 11.30 11.03
C SER A 82 -3.55 12.44 12.03
N PHE A 83 -4.04 12.11 13.21
CA PHE A 83 -4.14 13.02 14.33
C PHE A 83 -3.74 12.28 15.60
N GLY A 84 -2.91 12.93 16.42
CA GLY A 84 -2.49 12.41 17.71
C GLY A 84 -2.50 13.53 18.74
N ALA A 85 -2.95 13.20 19.94
CA ALA A 85 -2.87 14.08 21.08
C ALA A 85 -2.35 13.33 22.29
N SER A 86 -1.58 13.98 23.12
CA SER A 86 -1.20 13.45 24.42
C SER A 86 -1.18 14.53 25.48
N TRP A 87 -1.56 14.15 26.69
CA TRP A 87 -1.64 14.99 27.87
C TRP A 87 -0.82 14.37 29.00
N ARG A 88 0.18 15.10 29.46
CA ARG A 88 0.99 14.73 30.64
C ARG A 88 0.31 15.22 31.89
N ILE A 89 -0.61 14.41 32.41
CA ILE A 89 -1.42 14.70 33.59
C ILE A 89 -0.53 14.94 34.82
N SER A 90 0.60 14.20 34.93
CA SER A 90 1.53 14.34 36.04
C SER A 90 2.22 15.72 36.16
N GLN A 91 2.13 16.54 35.10
CA GLN A 91 2.68 17.90 35.10
C GLN A 91 1.65 18.98 35.49
N GLU A 92 0.43 18.59 35.82
CA GLU A 92 -0.61 19.50 36.20
C GLU A 92 -0.49 19.91 37.69
N ASP A 93 -0.84 21.13 38.00
CA ASP A 93 -0.73 21.72 39.36
C ASP A 93 -1.50 20.88 40.39
N PHE A 94 -2.63 20.31 40.02
CA PHE A 94 -3.43 19.46 40.91
C PHE A 94 -2.75 18.11 41.27
N MET A 95 -1.70 17.71 40.50
CA MET A 95 -0.93 16.51 40.75
C MET A 95 0.29 16.73 41.66
N GLU A 96 0.68 17.97 41.96
CA GLU A 96 1.89 18.29 42.75
C GLU A 96 1.93 17.60 44.13
N ASN A 97 0.77 17.40 44.76
CA ASN A 97 0.67 16.72 46.04
C ASN A 97 0.74 15.20 45.99
N LEU A 98 0.70 14.63 44.82
CA LEU A 98 0.70 13.16 44.59
C LEU A 98 2.10 12.66 44.32
N THR A 99 2.99 12.74 45.28
CA THR A 99 4.41 12.41 45.19
C THR A 99 4.71 10.95 44.82
N TRP A 100 3.74 10.09 44.89
CA TRP A 100 3.85 8.67 44.51
C TRP A 100 3.57 8.41 43.03
N VAL A 101 3.12 9.41 42.28
CA VAL A 101 2.91 9.35 40.82
C VAL A 101 4.09 10.05 40.15
N ASP A 102 4.98 9.29 39.55
CA ASP A 102 6.16 9.80 38.86
C ASP A 102 5.82 10.26 37.44
N ASN A 103 4.94 9.54 36.78
CA ASN A 103 4.48 9.84 35.43
C ASN A 103 3.03 9.39 35.26
N LEU A 104 2.22 10.24 34.66
CA LEU A 104 0.88 9.90 34.22
C LEU A 104 0.58 10.64 32.91
N LYS A 105 0.43 9.87 31.81
CA LYS A 105 0.23 10.44 30.49
C LYS A 105 -0.87 9.70 29.76
N LEU A 106 -1.85 10.43 29.31
CA LEU A 106 -2.89 9.95 28.42
C LEU A 106 -2.50 10.29 26.98
N ARG A 107 -2.64 9.34 26.07
CA ARG A 107 -2.47 9.58 24.64
C ARG A 107 -3.62 8.99 23.85
N ALA A 108 -3.96 9.63 22.75
CA ALA A 108 -4.92 9.12 21.77
C ALA A 108 -4.42 9.43 20.37
N SER A 109 -4.62 8.50 19.46
CA SER A 109 -4.27 8.68 18.06
C SER A 109 -5.32 8.09 17.12
N TYR A 110 -5.42 8.71 15.96
CA TYR A 110 -6.19 8.26 14.82
C TYR A 110 -5.30 8.40 13.57
N GLY A 111 -5.27 7.38 12.73
CA GLY A 111 -4.48 7.44 11.51
C GLY A 111 -5.07 6.62 10.38
N GLU A 112 -4.93 7.14 9.18
CA GLU A 112 -5.28 6.49 7.93
C GLU A 112 -4.03 6.23 7.11
N THR A 113 -3.93 5.02 6.52
CA THR A 113 -2.84 4.63 5.62
C THR A 113 -3.42 4.01 4.37
N GLY A 114 -2.98 4.49 3.21
CA GLY A 114 -3.39 3.97 1.91
C GLY A 114 -2.54 2.79 1.44
N ASN A 115 -3.21 1.80 0.86
CA ASN A 115 -2.58 0.70 0.14
C ASN A 115 -3.07 0.69 -1.31
N ASP A 116 -2.14 0.60 -2.27
CA ASP A 116 -2.40 0.52 -3.71
C ASP A 116 -1.89 -0.80 -4.33
N ALA A 117 -1.52 -1.76 -3.50
CA ALA A 117 -1.02 -3.05 -3.97
C ALA A 117 -2.18 -3.93 -4.45
N ILE A 118 -2.19 -4.24 -5.73
CA ILE A 118 -3.13 -5.14 -6.37
C ILE A 118 -2.31 -6.24 -7.02
N TYR A 119 -2.68 -7.50 -6.78
CA TYR A 119 -1.99 -8.68 -7.28
C TYR A 119 -2.81 -9.37 -8.35
N TYR A 120 -2.17 -10.13 -9.23
CA TYR A 120 -2.87 -10.95 -10.21
C TYR A 120 -3.65 -12.07 -9.52
N THR A 121 -4.78 -12.44 -10.09
CA THR A 121 -5.66 -13.50 -9.54
C THR A 121 -4.96 -14.85 -9.45
N ASP A 122 -4.05 -15.12 -10.39
CA ASP A 122 -3.37 -16.41 -10.54
C ASP A 122 -1.98 -16.44 -9.86
N ASP A 123 -1.48 -15.30 -9.41
CA ASP A 123 -0.16 -15.18 -8.80
C ASP A 123 -0.11 -14.01 -7.80
N ASP A 124 -0.30 -14.32 -6.52
CA ASP A 124 -0.23 -13.35 -5.42
C ASP A 124 1.18 -12.71 -5.24
N THR A 125 2.18 -13.22 -5.96
CA THR A 125 3.53 -12.66 -5.92
C THR A 125 3.75 -11.57 -6.96
N GLN A 126 2.91 -11.52 -8.01
CA GLN A 126 3.00 -10.54 -9.08
C GLN A 126 1.95 -9.44 -8.94
N GLN A 127 2.43 -8.20 -8.86
CA GLN A 127 1.55 -7.03 -8.80
C GLN A 127 0.99 -6.69 -10.18
N ASP A 128 -0.32 -6.40 -10.22
CA ASP A 128 -0.96 -5.83 -11.40
C ASP A 128 -0.70 -4.32 -11.47
N TYR A 129 -0.20 -3.86 -12.62
CA TYR A 129 0.12 -2.45 -12.88
C TYR A 129 -1.00 -1.70 -13.59
N TYR A 130 -1.95 -2.42 -14.19
CA TYR A 130 -3.01 -1.85 -15.01
C TYR A 130 -4.41 -2.41 -14.69
N PRO A 131 -4.76 -2.61 -13.41
CA PRO A 131 -5.99 -3.34 -13.03
C PRO A 131 -7.28 -2.60 -13.42
N TYR A 132 -7.18 -1.32 -13.76
CA TYR A 132 -8.31 -0.52 -14.22
C TYR A 132 -8.54 -0.60 -15.74
N GLN A 133 -7.64 -1.25 -16.50
CA GLN A 133 -7.72 -1.34 -17.95
C GLN A 133 -8.18 -2.74 -18.39
N THR A 134 -9.04 -2.77 -19.41
CA THR A 134 -9.31 -4.01 -20.14
C THR A 134 -8.15 -4.28 -21.08
N LEU A 135 -7.37 -5.32 -20.81
CA LEU A 135 -6.30 -5.79 -21.68
C LEU A 135 -6.81 -6.92 -22.54
N TYR A 136 -6.36 -6.95 -23.81
CA TYR A 136 -6.73 -7.95 -24.79
C TYR A 136 -5.57 -8.90 -25.03
N ASN A 137 -5.84 -10.20 -25.03
CA ASN A 137 -4.92 -11.19 -25.57
C ASN A 137 -5.25 -11.43 -27.04
N LEU A 138 -4.25 -11.18 -27.89
CA LEU A 138 -4.31 -11.40 -29.31
C LEU A 138 -3.78 -12.82 -29.66
N GLY A 139 -4.23 -13.37 -30.79
CA GLY A 139 -3.66 -14.60 -31.31
C GLY A 139 -4.28 -15.89 -30.78
N ILE A 140 -5.41 -15.81 -30.05
CA ILE A 140 -6.23 -16.97 -29.74
C ILE A 140 -7.17 -17.19 -30.91
N ASN A 141 -6.69 -17.93 -31.91
CA ASN A 141 -7.41 -18.13 -33.17
C ASN A 141 -8.33 -19.36 -33.09
N ASN A 142 -9.53 -19.24 -33.62
CA ASN A 142 -10.40 -20.38 -33.89
C ASN A 142 -10.29 -20.77 -35.37
N GLY A 143 -9.40 -21.71 -35.67
CA GLY A 143 -9.10 -22.07 -37.02
C GLY A 143 -8.39 -20.96 -37.80
N LEU A 144 -9.01 -20.41 -38.82
CA LEU A 144 -8.46 -19.34 -39.68
C LEU A 144 -8.88 -17.94 -39.25
N GLU A 145 -9.74 -17.80 -38.21
CA GLU A 145 -10.24 -16.53 -37.76
C GLU A 145 -9.41 -16.01 -36.56
N ALA A 146 -9.01 -14.74 -36.62
CA ALA A 146 -8.32 -14.07 -35.50
C ALA A 146 -9.28 -13.86 -34.34
N GLY A 147 -8.97 -14.40 -33.18
CA GLY A 147 -9.74 -14.27 -31.96
C GLY A 147 -9.15 -13.24 -31.01
N LEU A 148 -10.07 -12.60 -30.25
CA LEU A 148 -9.77 -11.71 -29.14
C LEU A 148 -10.30 -12.36 -27.85
N TYR A 149 -9.48 -12.38 -26.82
CA TYR A 149 -9.88 -12.85 -25.51
C TYR A 149 -9.66 -11.76 -24.46
N PHE A 150 -10.61 -11.64 -23.56
CA PHE A 150 -10.57 -10.72 -22.42
C PHE A 150 -10.24 -11.51 -21.16
N PRO A 151 -9.01 -11.57 -20.73
CA PRO A 151 -8.66 -12.31 -19.50
C PRO A 151 -9.18 -11.62 -18.26
N THR A 152 -9.35 -10.29 -18.29
CA THR A 152 -9.78 -9.52 -17.13
C THR A 152 -10.65 -8.35 -17.58
N MET A 153 -11.80 -8.16 -16.92
CA MET A 153 -12.63 -6.99 -17.13
C MET A 153 -12.07 -5.78 -16.38
N ALA A 154 -12.03 -4.63 -17.07
CA ALA A 154 -11.63 -3.37 -16.45
C ALA A 154 -12.53 -3.01 -15.27
N ASN A 155 -11.92 -2.53 -14.20
CA ASN A 155 -12.67 -1.93 -13.10
C ASN A 155 -12.18 -0.49 -12.85
N ASN A 156 -12.86 0.46 -13.50
CA ASN A 156 -12.55 1.88 -13.36
C ASN A 156 -12.87 2.45 -11.96
N ASN A 157 -13.62 1.70 -11.14
CA ASN A 157 -14.01 2.10 -9.79
C ASN A 157 -12.99 1.68 -8.74
N LEU A 158 -11.92 1.00 -9.13
CA LEU A 158 -10.82 0.68 -8.22
C LEU A 158 -10.24 1.95 -7.62
N LYS A 159 -10.09 1.95 -6.30
CA LYS A 159 -9.56 3.05 -5.51
C LYS A 159 -8.64 2.53 -4.42
N TRP A 160 -7.99 3.42 -3.71
CA TRP A 160 -7.11 3.11 -2.60
C TRP A 160 -7.85 2.33 -1.51
N GLU A 161 -7.28 1.21 -1.08
CA GLU A 161 -7.64 0.59 0.19
C GLU A 161 -7.15 1.48 1.32
N THR A 162 -8.00 1.71 2.32
CA THR A 162 -7.67 2.55 3.46
C THR A 162 -7.66 1.74 4.74
N GLN A 163 -6.51 1.65 5.38
CA GLN A 163 -6.39 1.11 6.73
C GLN A 163 -6.54 2.24 7.74
N VAL A 164 -7.49 2.06 8.65
CA VAL A 164 -7.79 3.00 9.74
C VAL A 164 -7.33 2.40 11.04
N SER A 165 -6.54 3.14 11.80
CA SER A 165 -6.09 2.75 13.12
C SER A 165 -6.49 3.82 14.14
N THR A 166 -7.05 3.39 15.25
CA THR A 166 -7.37 4.22 16.41
C THR A 166 -6.75 3.61 17.64
N ASP A 167 -6.12 4.42 18.43
CA ASP A 167 -5.36 4.01 19.60
C ASP A 167 -5.59 4.98 20.76
N VAL A 168 -5.79 4.44 21.97
CA VAL A 168 -5.85 5.20 23.22
C VAL A 168 -5.02 4.47 24.26
N ALA A 169 -4.10 5.16 24.89
CA ALA A 169 -3.21 4.57 25.88
C ALA A 169 -3.06 5.46 27.12
N LEU A 170 -2.94 4.81 28.27
CA LEU A 170 -2.55 5.41 29.53
C LEU A 170 -1.18 4.88 29.95
N GLU A 171 -0.20 5.77 30.03
CA GLU A 171 1.13 5.48 30.53
C GLU A 171 1.22 5.95 31.98
N PHE A 172 1.74 5.12 32.86
CA PHE A 172 1.89 5.46 34.27
C PHE A 172 3.25 5.02 34.83
N GLY A 173 3.77 5.81 35.75
CA GLY A 173 4.94 5.52 36.58
C GLY A 173 4.59 5.80 38.03
N LEU A 174 4.81 4.82 38.90
CA LEU A 174 4.40 4.88 40.30
C LEU A 174 5.54 4.47 41.23
N PHE A 175 5.72 5.19 42.34
CA PHE A 175 6.65 4.87 43.44
C PHE A 175 8.12 4.76 43.01
N GLY A 176 8.50 5.35 41.87
CA GLY A 176 9.86 5.23 41.32
C GLY A 176 10.25 3.79 40.92
N ARG A 177 9.32 2.86 40.86
CA ARG A 177 9.60 1.43 40.67
C ARG A 177 8.68 0.72 39.68
N LEU A 178 7.45 1.17 39.56
CA LEU A 178 6.45 0.53 38.69
C LEU A 178 6.16 1.42 37.51
N ASN A 179 6.47 0.96 36.30
CA ASN A 179 6.08 1.61 35.06
C ASN A 179 5.21 0.66 34.24
N GLY A 180 4.16 1.20 33.65
CA GLY A 180 3.26 0.42 32.83
C GLY A 180 2.53 1.26 31.80
N THR A 181 1.98 0.56 30.81
CA THR A 181 1.12 1.14 29.78
C THR A 181 -0.09 0.24 29.59
N VAL A 182 -1.27 0.82 29.59
CA VAL A 182 -2.50 0.16 29.19
C VAL A 182 -2.95 0.80 27.90
N GLU A 183 -3.11 -0.03 26.87
CA GLU A 183 -3.43 0.43 25.52
C GLU A 183 -4.63 -0.30 24.98
N PHE A 184 -5.55 0.45 24.39
CA PHE A 184 -6.65 -0.05 23.58
C PHE A 184 -6.47 0.43 22.16
N PHE A 185 -6.49 -0.53 21.20
CA PHE A 185 -6.39 -0.20 19.79
C PHE A 185 -7.48 -0.86 18.96
N ARG A 186 -7.85 -0.21 17.88
CA ARG A 186 -8.76 -0.74 16.86
C ARG A 186 -8.16 -0.49 15.48
N LYS A 187 -8.08 -1.55 14.67
CA LYS A 187 -7.72 -1.46 13.26
C LYS A 187 -8.89 -1.91 12.39
N ALA A 188 -9.12 -1.20 11.30
CA ALA A 188 -10.15 -1.54 10.32
C ALA A 188 -9.62 -1.22 8.91
N SER A 189 -9.94 -2.06 7.94
CA SER A 189 -9.70 -1.78 6.52
C SER A 189 -11.00 -1.43 5.83
N ARG A 190 -10.96 -0.44 4.95
CA ARG A 190 -12.06 0.00 4.10
C ARG A 190 -11.63 -0.11 2.65
N ASP A 191 -12.59 -0.34 1.76
CA ASP A 191 -12.35 -0.42 0.32
C ASP A 191 -11.26 -1.46 -0.03
N LEU A 192 -11.36 -2.64 0.57
CA LEU A 192 -10.41 -3.73 0.41
C LEU A 192 -10.18 -4.07 -1.08
N LEU A 193 -8.92 -4.18 -1.45
CA LEU A 193 -8.51 -4.61 -2.77
C LEU A 193 -8.30 -6.13 -2.74
N PHE A 194 -9.23 -6.87 -3.34
CA PHE A 194 -9.12 -8.33 -3.47
C PHE A 194 -9.62 -8.79 -4.84
N ASN A 195 -9.07 -9.87 -5.30
CA ASN A 195 -9.48 -10.50 -6.54
C ASN A 195 -10.67 -11.43 -6.29
N VAL A 196 -11.66 -11.34 -7.15
CA VAL A 196 -12.79 -12.28 -7.16
C VAL A 196 -12.59 -13.20 -8.36
N SER A 197 -12.35 -14.49 -8.09
CA SER A 197 -12.38 -15.52 -9.14
C SER A 197 -13.80 -15.68 -9.67
N GLN A 198 -13.98 -15.55 -10.95
CA GLN A 198 -15.24 -15.84 -11.66
C GLN A 198 -15.32 -17.28 -12.09
#